data_f64d03ff26b1f6d3e7cb38f66fda44cd
#
_entry.id   f64d03ff26b1f6d3e7cb38f66fda44cd
#
_cell.length_a   1.000
_cell.length_b   1.000
_cell.length_c   1.000
_cell.angle_alpha   90.00
_cell.angle_beta   90.00
_cell.angle_gamma   90.00
#
_symmetry.space_group_name_H-M   'P 1'
#
loop_
_entity.id
_entity.type
_entity.pdbx_description
1 polymer ?
#
loop_
_entity_poly.entity_id
_entity_poly.type
_entity_poly.pdbx_seq_one_letter_code
_entity_poly.pdbx_strand_id
1 'polypeptide(L)'
;QLNILRTASVRKLKLKGIVFPTVGHYFNTFYKEYLPFELTNAQKRVVREIRIDMGSGRQMNRLLQGDVGSGKTLVGLLSMLLAIDNHCQACMMAPTEILATQHYATIMGFLKDMDVKVALLTGSTKKKERDKILPAIASGEIQIVIGTHALIEETVVFSSLGLAIIDEQHRFGVEQRSRLWMKNTIVPHVLVMTATPIPRTLAMTLYGDLDVSVIDELPPGRKPIQTLHRYDNKKAQLYEFLRKEIQKGRQVYVVYPLIEGNEKLDYKDLEAGFETFKEVFPEYKVCMVHGRMKAADKDTEMQKFISGEAQILMATTVIEVGVNVPNASV
;
A
#
# COMPACT_ATOMS: atom_id res chain seq x y z
N GLN A 1 13.35 9.34 -31.38
CA GLN A 1 12.75 10.65 -31.68
C GLN A 1 11.21 10.61 -31.72
N LEU A 2 10.59 9.61 -32.38
CA LEU A 2 9.11 9.48 -32.46
C LEU A 2 8.43 9.31 -31.09
N ASN A 3 9.05 8.58 -30.14
CA ASN A 3 8.55 8.42 -28.79
C ASN A 3 8.64 9.72 -27.96
N ILE A 4 9.66 10.54 -28.19
CA ILE A 4 9.82 11.84 -27.50
C ILE A 4 8.77 12.82 -28.00
N LEU A 5 8.45 12.81 -29.29
CA LEU A 5 7.40 13.65 -29.86
C LEU A 5 5.98 13.20 -29.45
N ARG A 6 5.74 11.88 -29.35
CA ARG A 6 4.50 11.34 -28.79
C ARG A 6 4.34 11.72 -27.31
N THR A 7 5.39 11.59 -26.50
CA THR A 7 5.37 11.99 -25.08
C THR A 7 5.14 13.50 -24.92
N ALA A 8 5.71 14.31 -25.81
CA ALA A 8 5.50 15.76 -25.80
C ALA A 8 4.10 16.18 -26.24
N SER A 9 3.47 15.45 -27.18
CA SER A 9 2.09 15.73 -27.61
C SER A 9 1.05 15.22 -26.62
N VAL A 10 1.29 14.10 -25.94
CA VAL A 10 0.43 13.57 -24.87
C VAL A 10 0.49 14.46 -23.62
N ARG A 11 1.66 15.05 -23.29
CA ARG A 11 1.77 16.10 -22.25
C ARG A 11 0.87 17.33 -22.47
N LYS A 12 0.45 17.62 -23.71
CA LYS A 12 -0.48 18.72 -24.01
C LYS A 12 -1.94 18.40 -23.70
N LEU A 13 -2.30 17.15 -23.49
CA LEU A 13 -3.68 16.67 -23.23
C LEU A 13 -3.87 16.24 -21.77
N LYS A 14 -3.29 16.97 -20.79
CA LYS A 14 -3.69 16.74 -19.38
C LYS A 14 -5.20 17.04 -19.27
N LEU A 15 -5.95 16.03 -18.84
CA LEU A 15 -7.39 16.14 -18.64
C LEU A 15 -7.70 17.27 -17.65
N LYS A 16 -8.83 17.95 -17.83
CA LYS A 16 -9.33 18.93 -16.87
C LYS A 16 -9.60 18.19 -15.54
N GLY A 17 -9.00 18.65 -14.46
CA GLY A 17 -9.16 18.11 -13.10
C GLY A 17 -10.05 19.00 -12.23
N ILE A 18 -10.47 18.44 -11.11
CA ILE A 18 -11.11 19.21 -10.04
C ILE A 18 -10.04 20.15 -9.45
N VAL A 19 -10.41 21.37 -9.11
CA VAL A 19 -9.48 22.32 -8.46
C VAL A 19 -9.66 22.25 -6.96
N PHE A 20 -8.57 22.01 -6.22
CA PHE A 20 -8.55 22.07 -4.75
C PHE A 20 -7.83 23.34 -4.30
N PRO A 21 -8.53 24.47 -4.24
CA PRO A 21 -7.92 25.75 -3.89
C PRO A 21 -7.63 25.87 -2.39
N THR A 22 -8.35 25.13 -1.55
CA THR A 22 -8.37 25.35 -0.11
C THR A 22 -7.51 24.32 0.64
N VAL A 23 -6.70 24.81 1.58
CA VAL A 23 -6.15 24.01 2.68
C VAL A 23 -6.97 24.38 3.90
N GLY A 24 -7.96 23.56 4.20
CA GLY A 24 -9.01 23.90 5.15
C GLY A 24 -8.77 23.36 6.56
N HIS A 25 -9.89 23.15 7.27
CA HIS A 25 -9.88 22.78 8.66
C HIS A 25 -9.29 21.38 8.90
N TYR A 26 -9.71 20.37 8.12
CA TYR A 26 -9.29 18.98 8.36
C TYR A 26 -7.77 18.80 8.20
N PHE A 27 -7.19 19.33 7.12
CA PHE A 27 -5.76 19.28 6.92
C PHE A 27 -4.99 20.02 8.01
N ASN A 28 -5.38 21.27 8.31
CA ASN A 28 -4.66 22.11 9.25
C ASN A 28 -4.74 21.57 10.69
N THR A 29 -5.90 21.10 11.13
CA THR A 29 -6.08 20.52 12.45
C THR A 29 -5.27 19.24 12.60
N PHE A 30 -5.34 18.33 11.62
CA PHE A 30 -4.51 17.13 11.64
C PHE A 30 -3.03 17.46 11.69
N TYR A 31 -2.56 18.35 10.82
CA TYR A 31 -1.15 18.71 10.72
C TYR A 31 -0.61 19.39 12.00
N LYS A 32 -1.40 20.19 12.69
CA LYS A 32 -0.96 20.95 13.84
C LYS A 32 -1.17 20.23 15.18
N GLU A 33 -2.23 19.43 15.30
CA GLU A 33 -2.69 18.92 16.59
C GLU A 33 -2.59 17.39 16.70
N TYR A 34 -2.80 16.65 15.60
CA TYR A 34 -2.92 15.18 15.65
C TYR A 34 -1.77 14.46 14.97
N LEU A 35 -0.84 15.17 14.34
CA LEU A 35 0.35 14.55 13.75
C LEU A 35 1.28 14.06 14.87
N PRO A 36 1.51 12.75 15.03
CA PRO A 36 2.23 12.21 16.19
C PRO A 36 3.75 12.46 16.15
N PHE A 37 4.27 12.96 15.03
CA PHE A 37 5.70 13.26 14.82
C PHE A 37 5.86 14.30 13.71
N GLU A 38 6.99 14.97 13.67
CA GLU A 38 7.30 15.90 12.59
C GLU A 38 7.51 15.16 11.25
N LEU A 39 6.98 15.73 10.18
CA LEU A 39 7.26 15.23 8.83
C LEU A 39 8.73 15.47 8.47
N THR A 40 9.33 14.51 7.78
CA THR A 40 10.66 14.71 7.16
C THR A 40 10.59 15.79 6.07
N ASN A 41 11.74 16.33 5.69
CA ASN A 41 11.78 17.33 4.61
C ASN A 41 11.29 16.77 3.28
N ALA A 42 11.59 15.49 3.00
CA ALA A 42 11.10 14.80 1.82
C ALA A 42 9.56 14.68 1.84
N GLN A 43 8.96 14.32 2.97
CA GLN A 43 7.50 14.25 3.10
C GLN A 43 6.85 15.63 2.93
N LYS A 44 7.42 16.69 3.57
CA LYS A 44 6.93 18.07 3.41
C LYS A 44 7.01 18.54 1.95
N ARG A 45 8.10 18.20 1.25
CA ARG A 45 8.27 18.50 -0.18
C ARG A 45 7.20 17.82 -1.02
N VAL A 46 6.98 16.52 -0.82
CA VAL A 46 6.01 15.74 -1.59
C VAL A 46 4.59 16.22 -1.36
N VAL A 47 4.20 16.49 -0.11
CA VAL A 47 2.86 17.06 0.19
C VAL A 47 2.66 18.40 -0.53
N ARG A 48 3.70 19.24 -0.60
CA ARG A 48 3.66 20.52 -1.34
C ARG A 48 3.47 20.30 -2.85
N GLU A 49 4.20 19.34 -3.44
CA GLU A 49 4.06 18.98 -4.86
C GLU A 49 2.64 18.52 -5.19
N ILE A 50 2.09 17.60 -4.38
CA ILE A 50 0.72 17.11 -4.52
C ILE A 50 -0.30 18.26 -4.45
N ARG A 51 -0.15 19.15 -3.45
CA ARG A 51 -1.02 20.30 -3.27
C ARG A 51 -1.00 21.24 -4.49
N ILE A 52 0.18 21.51 -5.04
CA ILE A 52 0.34 22.36 -6.25
C ILE A 52 -0.40 21.73 -7.43
N ASP A 53 -0.24 20.43 -7.63
CA ASP A 53 -0.89 19.72 -8.73
C ASP A 53 -2.42 19.74 -8.58
N MET A 54 -2.94 19.42 -7.39
CA MET A 54 -4.38 19.40 -7.13
C MET A 54 -5.03 20.79 -7.25
N GLY A 55 -4.26 21.86 -7.03
CA GLY A 55 -4.69 23.25 -7.22
C GLY A 55 -4.60 23.77 -8.67
N SER A 56 -3.97 23.02 -9.58
CA SER A 56 -3.60 23.50 -10.92
C SER A 56 -4.76 23.55 -11.94
N GLY A 57 -5.92 22.96 -11.63
CA GLY A 57 -7.02 22.77 -12.59
C GLY A 57 -6.80 21.66 -13.62
N ARG A 58 -5.71 20.92 -13.50
CA ARG A 58 -5.40 19.73 -14.30
C ARG A 58 -5.48 18.50 -13.43
N GLN A 59 -5.85 17.37 -14.00
CA GLN A 59 -5.82 16.10 -13.29
C GLN A 59 -4.39 15.83 -12.81
N MET A 60 -4.20 15.67 -11.50
CA MET A 60 -2.96 15.12 -10.96
C MET A 60 -2.92 13.62 -11.27
N ASN A 61 -1.83 13.16 -11.85
CA ASN A 61 -1.51 11.75 -12.01
C ASN A 61 -0.07 11.56 -11.56
N ARG A 62 0.13 11.15 -10.29
CA ARG A 62 1.44 11.19 -9.64
C ARG A 62 1.81 9.85 -9.03
N LEU A 63 3.07 9.44 -9.21
CA LEU A 63 3.69 8.29 -8.58
C LEU A 63 4.48 8.75 -7.34
N LEU A 64 4.09 8.28 -6.18
CA LEU A 64 4.80 8.45 -4.92
C LEU A 64 5.65 7.21 -4.64
N GLN A 65 6.94 7.36 -4.76
CA GLN A 65 7.92 6.34 -4.40
C GLN A 65 8.50 6.58 -3.02
N GLY A 66 8.75 5.52 -2.29
CA GLY A 66 9.45 5.56 -1.01
C GLY A 66 9.54 4.17 -0.43
N ASP A 67 10.60 3.89 0.29
CA ASP A 67 10.81 2.58 0.93
C ASP A 67 9.65 2.20 1.86
N VAL A 68 9.54 0.92 2.23
CA VAL A 68 8.58 0.46 3.24
C VAL A 68 8.81 1.24 4.53
N GLY A 69 7.74 1.80 5.11
CA GLY A 69 7.85 2.62 6.33
C GLY A 69 8.36 4.05 6.11
N SER A 70 8.54 4.54 4.87
CA SER A 70 8.91 5.94 4.61
C SER A 70 7.78 6.96 4.87
N GLY A 71 6.58 6.49 5.24
CA GLY A 71 5.42 7.33 5.54
C GLY A 71 4.53 7.66 4.34
N LYS A 72 4.56 6.87 3.26
CA LYS A 72 3.68 7.05 2.09
C LYS A 72 2.20 7.12 2.48
N THR A 73 1.75 6.25 3.40
CA THR A 73 0.37 6.24 3.90
C THR A 73 -0.01 7.55 4.57
N LEU A 74 0.90 8.17 5.30
CA LEU A 74 0.67 9.47 5.94
C LEU A 74 0.56 10.61 4.90
N VAL A 75 1.42 10.59 3.87
CA VAL A 75 1.31 11.54 2.74
C VAL A 75 -0.01 11.32 1.99
N GLY A 76 -0.43 10.07 1.81
CA GLY A 76 -1.75 9.72 1.27
C GLY A 76 -2.89 10.29 2.11
N LEU A 77 -2.84 10.11 3.44
CA LEU A 77 -3.84 10.67 4.36
C LEU A 77 -3.93 12.19 4.27
N LEU A 78 -2.80 12.89 4.30
CA LEU A 78 -2.76 14.35 4.14
C LEU A 78 -3.39 14.78 2.80
N SER A 79 -3.18 14.01 1.74
CA SER A 79 -3.80 14.28 0.43
C SER A 79 -5.31 14.02 0.44
N MET A 80 -5.78 13.01 1.18
CA MET A 80 -7.22 12.75 1.37
C MET A 80 -7.90 13.87 2.17
N LEU A 81 -7.24 14.38 3.22
CA LEU A 81 -7.76 15.51 3.99
C LEU A 81 -7.87 16.78 3.14
N LEU A 82 -6.93 17.02 2.21
CA LEU A 82 -7.08 18.09 1.21
C LEU A 82 -8.31 17.91 0.33
N ALA A 83 -8.63 16.68 -0.07
CA ALA A 83 -9.84 16.42 -0.85
C ALA A 83 -11.11 16.72 -0.04
N ILE A 84 -11.15 16.31 1.23
CA ILE A 84 -12.28 16.58 2.13
C ILE A 84 -12.46 18.07 2.37
N ASP A 85 -11.38 18.82 2.58
CA ASP A 85 -11.42 20.28 2.73
C ASP A 85 -12.01 21.00 1.49
N ASN A 86 -11.99 20.33 0.34
CA ASN A 86 -12.58 20.81 -0.92
C ASN A 86 -13.90 20.10 -1.28
N HIS A 87 -14.61 19.56 -0.27
CA HIS A 87 -15.92 18.92 -0.41
C HIS A 87 -15.95 17.73 -1.35
N CYS A 88 -14.82 17.04 -1.48
CA CYS A 88 -14.69 15.82 -2.28
C CYS A 88 -14.42 14.61 -1.38
N GLN A 89 -14.89 13.47 -1.86
CA GLN A 89 -14.55 12.18 -1.26
C GLN A 89 -13.18 11.72 -1.76
N ALA A 90 -12.52 10.88 -0.97
CA ALA A 90 -11.30 10.20 -1.35
C ALA A 90 -11.44 8.68 -1.21
N CYS A 91 -10.75 7.93 -2.05
CA CYS A 91 -10.64 6.49 -1.86
C CYS A 91 -9.17 6.04 -1.87
N MET A 92 -8.89 4.96 -1.15
CA MET A 92 -7.60 4.27 -1.15
C MET A 92 -7.80 2.81 -1.49
N MET A 93 -7.20 2.37 -2.59
CA MET A 93 -7.28 1.01 -3.07
C MET A 93 -5.98 0.26 -2.78
N ALA A 94 -6.09 -0.86 -2.07
CA ALA A 94 -5.00 -1.77 -1.77
C ALA A 94 -5.16 -3.08 -2.56
N PRO A 95 -4.07 -3.77 -2.89
CA PRO A 95 -4.11 -5.01 -3.69
C PRO A 95 -4.78 -6.17 -2.96
N THR A 96 -4.82 -6.16 -1.63
CA THR A 96 -5.33 -7.25 -0.81
C THR A 96 -6.14 -6.77 0.37
N GLU A 97 -6.96 -7.65 0.93
CA GLU A 97 -7.80 -7.35 2.10
C GLU A 97 -6.96 -7.08 3.35
N ILE A 98 -5.84 -7.79 3.51
CA ILE A 98 -4.91 -7.57 4.63
C ILE A 98 -4.38 -6.15 4.60
N LEU A 99 -3.87 -5.70 3.45
CA LEU A 99 -3.36 -4.34 3.30
C LEU A 99 -4.46 -3.28 3.41
N ALA A 100 -5.64 -3.53 2.84
CA ALA A 100 -6.78 -2.62 3.00
C ALA A 100 -7.18 -2.46 4.48
N THR A 101 -7.26 -3.57 5.23
CA THR A 101 -7.56 -3.57 6.66
C THR A 101 -6.48 -2.86 7.47
N GLN A 102 -5.21 -3.07 7.11
CA GLN A 102 -4.07 -2.40 7.76
C GLN A 102 -4.09 -0.89 7.50
N HIS A 103 -4.33 -0.45 6.27
CA HIS A 103 -4.49 0.97 5.96
C HIS A 103 -5.67 1.57 6.71
N TYR A 104 -6.81 0.86 6.73
CA TYR A 104 -7.99 1.30 7.48
C TYR A 104 -7.69 1.49 8.96
N ALA A 105 -7.09 0.50 9.62
CA ALA A 105 -6.74 0.58 11.04
C ALA A 105 -5.75 1.73 11.31
N THR A 106 -4.75 1.90 10.44
CA THR A 106 -3.77 2.99 10.56
C THR A 106 -4.42 4.36 10.42
N ILE A 107 -5.27 4.55 9.41
CA ILE A 107 -5.96 5.82 9.14
C ILE A 107 -6.96 6.13 10.24
N MET A 108 -7.75 5.14 10.70
CA MET A 108 -8.65 5.30 11.84
C MET A 108 -7.89 5.69 13.11
N GLY A 109 -6.70 5.11 13.33
CA GLY A 109 -5.85 5.48 14.47
C GLY A 109 -5.39 6.94 14.42
N PHE A 110 -5.06 7.46 13.24
CA PHE A 110 -4.69 8.86 13.03
C PHE A 110 -5.89 9.81 13.17
N LEU A 111 -7.07 9.40 12.72
CA LEU A 111 -8.28 10.24 12.67
C LEU A 111 -9.21 10.07 13.88
N LYS A 112 -8.80 9.32 14.92
CA LYS A 112 -9.65 8.95 16.08
C LYS A 112 -10.35 10.11 16.75
N ASP A 113 -9.71 11.28 16.76
CA ASP A 113 -10.20 12.50 17.44
C ASP A 113 -10.71 13.56 16.43
N MET A 114 -10.92 13.15 15.16
CA MET A 114 -11.43 14.01 14.09
C MET A 114 -12.79 13.51 13.59
N ASP A 115 -13.67 14.43 13.24
CA ASP A 115 -14.98 14.10 12.63
C ASP A 115 -14.82 13.81 11.12
N VAL A 116 -14.17 12.68 10.83
CA VAL A 116 -14.00 12.16 9.46
C VAL A 116 -14.53 10.73 9.39
N LYS A 117 -15.53 10.51 8.56
CA LYS A 117 -16.13 9.18 8.39
C LYS A 117 -15.36 8.36 7.36
N VAL A 118 -14.81 7.25 7.84
CA VAL A 118 -14.01 6.30 7.03
C VAL A 118 -14.72 4.96 6.98
N ALA A 119 -14.77 4.32 5.81
CA ALA A 119 -15.30 2.98 5.65
C ALA A 119 -14.28 2.03 5.01
N LEU A 120 -14.36 0.76 5.39
CA LEU A 120 -13.64 -0.35 4.76
C LEU A 120 -14.60 -1.13 3.87
N LEU A 121 -14.26 -1.30 2.59
CA LEU A 121 -15.05 -2.06 1.61
C LEU A 121 -14.16 -3.05 0.85
N THR A 122 -14.31 -4.33 1.15
CA THR A 122 -13.54 -5.43 0.55
C THR A 122 -14.47 -6.46 -0.07
N GLY A 123 -13.90 -7.47 -0.73
CA GLY A 123 -14.68 -8.59 -1.27
C GLY A 123 -15.39 -9.41 -0.18
N SER A 124 -14.80 -9.50 1.02
CA SER A 124 -15.36 -10.23 2.17
C SER A 124 -16.37 -9.42 3.00
N THR A 125 -16.58 -8.13 2.69
CA THR A 125 -17.55 -7.28 3.41
C THR A 125 -18.94 -7.89 3.33
N LYS A 126 -19.54 -8.22 4.49
CA LYS A 126 -20.86 -8.86 4.59
C LYS A 126 -21.94 -8.00 3.95
N LYS A 127 -22.92 -8.64 3.33
CA LYS A 127 -24.02 -7.96 2.63
C LYS A 127 -24.72 -6.92 3.53
N LYS A 128 -25.03 -7.25 4.77
CA LYS A 128 -25.67 -6.32 5.73
C LYS A 128 -24.86 -5.05 5.99
N GLU A 129 -23.55 -5.14 5.99
CA GLU A 129 -22.64 -3.99 6.15
C GLU A 129 -22.54 -3.21 4.84
N ARG A 130 -22.45 -3.92 3.73
CA ARG A 130 -22.41 -3.35 2.39
C ARG A 130 -23.67 -2.53 2.09
N ASP A 131 -24.84 -3.04 2.47
CA ASP A 131 -26.15 -2.36 2.32
C ASP A 131 -26.22 -1.03 3.13
N LYS A 132 -25.37 -0.83 4.13
CA LYS A 132 -25.25 0.43 4.86
C LYS A 132 -24.18 1.35 4.26
N ILE A 133 -23.04 0.78 3.87
CA ILE A 133 -21.88 1.53 3.37
C ILE A 133 -22.18 2.17 2.01
N LEU A 134 -22.79 1.42 1.08
CA LEU A 134 -23.02 1.91 -0.28
C LEU A 134 -23.90 3.17 -0.35
N PRO A 135 -25.06 3.24 0.33
CA PRO A 135 -25.85 4.48 0.37
C PRO A 135 -25.11 5.65 1.03
N ALA A 136 -24.32 5.38 2.08
CA ALA A 136 -23.55 6.42 2.78
C ALA A 136 -22.38 6.96 1.92
N ILE A 137 -21.80 6.14 1.03
CA ILE A 137 -20.85 6.62 0.02
C ILE A 137 -21.59 7.49 -1.00
N ALA A 138 -22.74 7.03 -1.51
CA ALA A 138 -23.50 7.72 -2.54
C ALA A 138 -24.08 9.07 -2.05
N SER A 139 -24.39 9.20 -0.77
CA SER A 139 -24.83 10.46 -0.15
C SER A 139 -23.68 11.43 0.18
N GLY A 140 -22.42 10.96 0.16
CA GLY A 140 -21.26 11.74 0.61
C GLY A 140 -21.06 11.74 2.13
N GLU A 141 -21.85 11.00 2.88
CA GLU A 141 -21.69 10.87 4.34
C GLU A 141 -20.35 10.23 4.72
N ILE A 142 -19.93 9.19 3.97
CA ILE A 142 -18.59 8.61 4.08
C ILE A 142 -17.64 9.42 3.21
N GLN A 143 -16.63 10.02 3.83
CA GLN A 143 -15.67 10.91 3.17
C GLN A 143 -14.45 10.17 2.64
N ILE A 144 -13.99 9.11 3.33
CA ILE A 144 -12.87 8.27 2.92
C ILE A 144 -13.34 6.82 2.81
N VAL A 145 -13.03 6.17 1.69
CA VAL A 145 -13.30 4.74 1.51
C VAL A 145 -11.98 4.02 1.24
N ILE A 146 -11.69 3.03 2.06
CA ILE A 146 -10.52 2.17 1.90
C ILE A 146 -11.00 0.80 1.49
N GLY A 147 -10.35 0.16 0.53
CA GLY A 147 -10.77 -1.17 0.10
C GLY A 147 -9.86 -1.80 -0.93
N THR A 148 -10.38 -2.86 -1.53
CA THR A 148 -9.71 -3.59 -2.61
C THR A 148 -10.37 -3.26 -3.97
N HIS A 149 -10.24 -4.17 -4.93
CA HIS A 149 -10.96 -4.07 -6.22
C HIS A 149 -12.49 -3.90 -6.08
N ALA A 150 -13.06 -4.18 -4.90
CA ALA A 150 -14.47 -3.91 -4.62
C ALA A 150 -14.85 -2.45 -4.84
N LEU A 151 -13.90 -1.49 -4.70
CA LEU A 151 -14.13 -0.07 -4.93
C LEU A 151 -14.42 0.29 -6.39
N ILE A 152 -14.01 -0.53 -7.34
CA ILE A 152 -14.24 -0.30 -8.78
C ILE A 152 -15.51 -0.98 -9.30
N GLU A 153 -16.23 -1.76 -8.48
CA GLU A 153 -17.50 -2.35 -8.85
C GLU A 153 -18.54 -1.28 -9.21
N GLU A 154 -19.40 -1.55 -10.17
CA GLU A 154 -20.43 -0.60 -10.64
C GLU A 154 -21.39 -0.16 -9.53
N THR A 155 -21.64 -1.04 -8.57
CA THR A 155 -22.51 -0.77 -7.41
C THR A 155 -21.95 0.29 -6.46
N VAL A 156 -20.65 0.59 -6.51
CA VAL A 156 -20.03 1.63 -5.69
C VAL A 156 -20.10 2.95 -6.42
N VAL A 157 -21.00 3.83 -5.99
CA VAL A 157 -21.21 5.16 -6.55
C VAL A 157 -20.74 6.19 -5.53
N PHE A 158 -19.85 7.10 -5.94
CA PHE A 158 -19.43 8.22 -5.10
C PHE A 158 -20.28 9.45 -5.41
N SER A 159 -20.58 10.25 -4.38
CA SER A 159 -21.23 11.55 -4.54
C SER A 159 -20.30 12.52 -5.28
N SER A 160 -19.03 12.61 -4.87
CA SER A 160 -18.02 13.50 -5.47
C SER A 160 -16.62 12.94 -5.22
N LEU A 161 -16.18 11.95 -5.99
CA LEU A 161 -14.82 11.41 -5.87
C LEU A 161 -13.80 12.41 -6.42
N GLY A 162 -12.97 13.00 -5.56
CA GLY A 162 -11.94 13.96 -5.97
C GLY A 162 -10.53 13.39 -6.00
N LEU A 163 -10.24 12.37 -5.17
CA LEU A 163 -8.93 11.74 -5.11
C LEU A 163 -9.05 10.23 -5.02
N ALA A 164 -8.31 9.53 -5.88
CA ALA A 164 -8.09 8.09 -5.82
C ALA A 164 -6.62 7.78 -5.53
N ILE A 165 -6.36 7.06 -4.45
CA ILE A 165 -5.03 6.55 -4.09
C ILE A 165 -4.97 5.07 -4.43
N ILE A 166 -3.90 4.64 -5.10
CA ILE A 166 -3.67 3.26 -5.50
C ILE A 166 -2.34 2.80 -4.89
N ASP A 167 -2.42 1.86 -3.96
CA ASP A 167 -1.21 1.30 -3.36
C ASP A 167 -0.72 0.09 -4.16
N GLU A 168 0.61 -0.02 -4.35
CA GLU A 168 1.29 -1.09 -5.09
C GLU A 168 0.70 -1.36 -6.50
N GLN A 169 0.69 -0.33 -7.32
CA GLN A 169 0.05 -0.28 -8.65
C GLN A 169 0.42 -1.44 -9.59
N HIS A 170 1.61 -2.05 -9.46
CA HIS A 170 2.05 -3.13 -10.37
C HIS A 170 1.11 -4.34 -10.36
N ARG A 171 0.21 -4.43 -9.38
CA ARG A 171 -0.84 -5.45 -9.25
C ARG A 171 -2.19 -5.05 -9.86
N PHE A 172 -2.32 -3.81 -10.37
CA PHE A 172 -3.55 -3.31 -10.99
C PHE A 172 -3.37 -3.07 -12.49
N GLY A 173 -4.23 -3.66 -13.31
CA GLY A 173 -4.26 -3.46 -14.75
C GLY A 173 -4.69 -2.04 -15.17
N VAL A 174 -4.33 -1.64 -16.39
CA VAL A 174 -4.72 -0.36 -16.99
C VAL A 174 -6.26 -0.20 -17.02
N GLU A 175 -6.98 -1.28 -17.28
CA GLU A 175 -8.45 -1.31 -17.35
C GLU A 175 -9.10 -1.01 -15.99
N GLN A 176 -8.54 -1.52 -14.89
CA GLN A 176 -9.08 -1.27 -13.55
C GLN A 176 -8.97 0.20 -13.15
N ARG A 177 -7.89 0.89 -13.59
CA ARG A 177 -7.72 2.32 -13.38
C ARG A 177 -8.73 3.14 -14.18
N SER A 178 -9.00 2.77 -15.43
CA SER A 178 -9.98 3.47 -16.26
C SER A 178 -11.39 3.41 -15.66
N ARG A 179 -11.76 2.34 -14.98
CA ARG A 179 -13.04 2.22 -14.28
C ARG A 179 -13.17 3.20 -13.10
N LEU A 180 -12.09 3.46 -12.35
CA LEU A 180 -12.08 4.50 -11.32
C LEU A 180 -12.31 5.90 -11.92
N TRP A 181 -11.74 6.17 -13.10
CA TRP A 181 -11.92 7.46 -13.76
C TRP A 181 -13.35 7.71 -14.21
N MET A 182 -14.08 6.66 -14.58
CA MET A 182 -15.48 6.76 -14.99
C MET A 182 -16.48 6.88 -13.84
N LYS A 183 -16.02 6.83 -12.58
CA LYS A 183 -16.86 6.96 -11.38
C LYS A 183 -17.37 8.37 -11.14
N ASN A 184 -16.87 9.37 -11.86
CA ASN A 184 -17.27 10.76 -11.69
C ASN A 184 -17.34 11.48 -13.04
N THR A 185 -18.14 12.55 -13.13
CA THR A 185 -18.27 13.40 -14.32
C THR A 185 -16.96 14.13 -14.65
N ILE A 186 -16.21 14.54 -13.61
CA ILE A 186 -14.86 15.10 -13.73
C ILE A 186 -13.89 14.06 -13.18
N VAL A 187 -12.83 13.79 -13.93
CA VAL A 187 -11.85 12.76 -13.57
C VAL A 187 -11.17 13.09 -12.24
N PRO A 188 -11.15 12.17 -11.26
CA PRO A 188 -10.49 12.41 -9.98
C PRO A 188 -8.96 12.53 -10.14
N HIS A 189 -8.31 13.19 -9.21
CA HIS A 189 -6.86 13.10 -9.06
C HIS A 189 -6.44 11.69 -8.70
N VAL A 190 -5.26 11.26 -9.18
CA VAL A 190 -4.72 9.92 -8.94
C VAL A 190 -3.34 10.04 -8.29
N LEU A 191 -3.20 9.40 -7.15
CA LEU A 191 -1.94 9.21 -6.46
C LEU A 191 -1.61 7.72 -6.39
N VAL A 192 -0.58 7.31 -7.09
CA VAL A 192 -0.08 5.94 -7.06
C VAL A 192 1.04 5.86 -6.04
N MET A 193 1.00 4.88 -5.14
CA MET A 193 2.07 4.63 -4.17
C MET A 193 2.79 3.33 -4.48
N THR A 194 4.10 3.29 -4.29
CA THR A 194 4.89 2.05 -4.39
C THR A 194 6.11 2.07 -3.48
N ALA A 195 6.44 0.90 -2.92
CA ALA A 195 7.68 0.70 -2.18
C ALA A 195 8.85 0.30 -3.11
N THR A 196 8.56 -0.20 -4.31
CA THR A 196 9.61 -0.59 -5.25
C THR A 196 10.22 0.64 -5.91
N PRO A 197 11.56 0.82 -5.85
CA PRO A 197 12.22 1.91 -6.58
C PRO A 197 12.18 1.62 -8.08
N ILE A 198 11.33 2.35 -8.80
CA ILE A 198 11.27 2.30 -10.26
C ILE A 198 12.12 3.47 -10.79
N PRO A 199 13.16 3.22 -11.59
CA PRO A 199 13.93 4.30 -12.20
C PRO A 199 13.00 5.29 -12.93
N ARG A 200 13.22 6.58 -12.73
CA ARG A 200 12.34 7.64 -13.28
C ARG A 200 12.12 7.50 -14.78
N THR A 201 13.15 7.12 -15.53
CA THR A 201 13.07 6.87 -16.96
C THR A 201 12.14 5.69 -17.29
N LEU A 202 12.21 4.61 -16.51
CA LEU A 202 11.34 3.45 -16.68
C LEU A 202 9.90 3.77 -16.27
N ALA A 203 9.70 4.51 -15.18
CA ALA A 203 8.38 4.98 -14.76
C ALA A 203 7.71 5.83 -15.85
N MET A 204 8.45 6.75 -16.47
CA MET A 204 7.96 7.56 -17.60
C MET A 204 7.68 6.73 -18.85
N THR A 205 8.37 5.62 -19.06
CA THR A 205 8.15 4.73 -20.21
C THR A 205 6.97 3.80 -20.00
N LEU A 206 6.83 3.24 -18.79
CA LEU A 206 5.77 2.28 -18.47
C LEU A 206 4.43 2.96 -18.19
N TYR A 207 4.45 4.14 -17.61
CA TYR A 207 3.26 4.81 -17.11
C TYR A 207 2.95 6.14 -17.81
N GLY A 208 3.77 6.53 -18.79
CA GLY A 208 3.58 7.63 -19.77
C GLY A 208 3.43 9.03 -19.17
N ASP A 209 2.42 9.25 -18.34
CA ASP A 209 1.97 10.57 -17.88
C ASP A 209 2.08 10.78 -16.36
N LEU A 210 2.83 9.93 -15.63
CA LEU A 210 2.99 10.09 -14.19
C LEU A 210 4.08 11.10 -13.85
N ASP A 211 3.74 12.13 -13.10
CA ASP A 211 4.71 12.93 -12.36
C ASP A 211 5.25 12.10 -11.18
N VAL A 212 6.55 12.18 -10.89
CA VAL A 212 7.19 11.32 -9.88
C VAL A 212 7.65 12.14 -8.70
N SER A 213 7.23 11.72 -7.50
CA SER A 213 7.73 12.20 -6.21
C SER A 213 8.42 11.06 -5.46
N VAL A 214 9.53 11.34 -4.81
CA VAL A 214 10.31 10.35 -4.06
C VAL A 214 10.45 10.79 -2.61
N ILE A 215 10.12 9.91 -1.66
CA ILE A 215 10.50 10.07 -0.26
C ILE A 215 11.83 9.37 -0.08
N ASP A 216 12.90 10.14 -0.15
CA ASP A 216 14.31 9.72 -0.09
C ASP A 216 14.93 9.82 1.32
N GLU A 217 14.10 10.12 2.31
CA GLU A 217 14.46 10.17 3.72
C GLU A 217 13.70 9.09 4.50
N LEU A 218 14.39 8.42 5.42
CA LEU A 218 13.76 7.49 6.36
C LEU A 218 13.31 8.23 7.62
N PRO A 219 12.17 7.85 8.20
CA PRO A 219 11.74 8.44 9.48
C PRO A 219 12.78 8.22 10.58
N PRO A 220 12.89 9.15 11.56
CA PRO A 220 13.80 9.01 12.68
C PRO A 220 13.60 7.69 13.42
N GLY A 221 14.70 7.04 13.82
CA GLY A 221 14.67 5.79 14.60
C GLY A 221 14.73 4.50 13.77
N ARG A 222 14.66 4.55 12.45
CA ARG A 222 14.82 3.36 11.61
C ARG A 222 16.30 2.95 11.55
N LYS A 223 16.55 1.70 11.91
CA LYS A 223 17.90 1.12 11.88
C LYS A 223 18.28 0.72 10.45
N PRO A 224 19.56 0.86 10.07
CA PRO A 224 20.04 0.37 8.77
C PRO A 224 19.92 -1.15 8.69
N ILE A 225 19.55 -1.64 7.51
CA ILE A 225 19.45 -3.06 7.22
C ILE A 225 20.85 -3.58 6.86
N GLN A 226 21.23 -4.71 7.44
CA GLN A 226 22.45 -5.44 7.06
C GLN A 226 22.08 -6.58 6.10
N THR A 227 22.64 -6.55 4.90
CA THR A 227 22.49 -7.65 3.94
C THR A 227 23.76 -8.50 3.96
N LEU A 228 23.59 -9.80 4.21
CA LEU A 228 24.69 -10.76 4.29
C LEU A 228 24.47 -11.90 3.31
N HIS A 229 25.45 -12.18 2.47
CA HIS A 229 25.46 -13.37 1.62
C HIS A 229 26.17 -14.53 2.35
N ARG A 230 25.57 -15.74 2.31
CA ARG A 230 26.13 -16.97 2.87
C ARG A 230 25.91 -18.12 1.89
N TYR A 231 26.88 -19.03 1.83
CA TYR A 231 26.77 -20.28 1.08
C TYR A 231 26.10 -21.37 1.94
N ASP A 232 25.58 -22.41 1.30
CA ASP A 232 24.86 -23.51 1.94
C ASP A 232 25.65 -24.23 3.05
N ASN A 233 26.98 -24.27 2.97
CA ASN A 233 27.84 -24.84 4.02
C ASN A 233 27.79 -24.06 5.34
N LYS A 234 27.12 -22.91 5.38
CA LYS A 234 26.94 -22.07 6.59
C LYS A 234 25.54 -22.14 7.20
N LYS A 235 24.70 -23.10 6.76
CA LYS A 235 23.30 -23.24 7.25
C LYS A 235 23.23 -23.38 8.79
N ALA A 236 24.12 -24.15 9.41
CA ALA A 236 24.13 -24.28 10.85
C ALA A 236 24.34 -22.95 11.58
N GLN A 237 25.27 -22.12 11.10
CA GLN A 237 25.50 -20.78 11.66
C GLN A 237 24.29 -19.85 11.45
N LEU A 238 23.59 -19.97 10.31
CA LEU A 238 22.37 -19.25 10.06
C LEU A 238 21.27 -19.64 11.04
N TYR A 239 21.06 -20.93 11.28
CA TYR A 239 20.04 -21.41 12.23
C TYR A 239 20.31 -20.96 13.67
N GLU A 240 21.56 -20.96 14.08
CA GLU A 240 21.95 -20.42 15.37
C GLU A 240 21.70 -18.92 15.50
N PHE A 241 22.00 -18.17 14.45
CA PHE A 241 21.69 -16.74 14.37
C PHE A 241 20.17 -16.48 14.46
N LEU A 242 19.35 -17.23 13.70
CA LEU A 242 17.90 -17.10 13.74
C LEU A 242 17.35 -17.37 15.15
N ARG A 243 17.84 -18.43 15.85
CA ARG A 243 17.44 -18.69 17.25
C ARG A 243 17.73 -17.51 18.17
N LYS A 244 18.94 -16.96 18.08
CA LYS A 244 19.32 -15.78 18.87
C LYS A 244 18.42 -14.56 18.60
N GLU A 245 18.01 -14.37 17.36
CA GLU A 245 17.13 -13.25 17.01
C GLU A 245 15.69 -13.52 17.50
N ILE A 246 15.16 -14.72 17.35
CA ILE A 246 13.83 -15.09 17.86
C ILE A 246 13.77 -15.00 19.38
N GLN A 247 14.83 -15.43 20.12
CA GLN A 247 14.93 -15.28 21.57
C GLN A 247 14.89 -13.82 22.04
N LYS A 248 15.25 -12.86 21.17
CA LYS A 248 15.12 -11.41 21.43
C LYS A 248 13.71 -10.87 21.16
N GLY A 249 12.73 -11.74 20.86
CA GLY A 249 11.36 -11.38 20.51
C GLY A 249 11.17 -10.96 19.03
N ARG A 250 12.14 -11.29 18.17
CA ARG A 250 12.06 -10.98 16.73
C ARG A 250 11.39 -12.11 15.96
N GLN A 251 10.86 -11.78 14.79
CA GLN A 251 10.27 -12.74 13.86
C GLN A 251 11.09 -12.79 12.57
N VAL A 252 10.97 -13.90 11.86
CA VAL A 252 11.80 -14.24 10.70
C VAL A 252 10.93 -14.52 9.48
N TYR A 253 11.24 -13.86 8.35
CA TYR A 253 10.76 -14.23 7.03
C TYR A 253 11.77 -15.15 6.34
N VAL A 254 11.29 -16.26 5.80
CA VAL A 254 12.07 -17.15 4.93
C VAL A 254 11.41 -17.19 3.57
N VAL A 255 12.07 -16.62 2.57
CA VAL A 255 11.49 -16.48 1.22
C VAL A 255 12.18 -17.43 0.26
N TYR A 256 11.39 -18.31 -0.36
CA TYR A 256 11.81 -19.17 -1.47
C TYR A 256 11.45 -18.49 -2.79
N PRO A 257 12.43 -18.13 -3.63
CA PRO A 257 12.14 -17.50 -4.92
C PRO A 257 11.46 -18.51 -5.85
N LEU A 258 10.45 -18.05 -6.58
CA LEU A 258 9.88 -18.81 -7.69
C LEU A 258 10.78 -18.62 -8.91
N ILE A 259 11.25 -19.72 -9.51
CA ILE A 259 12.01 -19.71 -10.76
C ILE A 259 11.02 -19.90 -11.91
N GLU A 260 10.96 -18.94 -12.85
CA GLU A 260 10.08 -19.02 -14.01
C GLU A 260 10.26 -20.34 -14.75
N GLY A 261 9.17 -21.07 -15.01
CA GLY A 261 9.13 -22.33 -15.72
C GLY A 261 9.20 -23.60 -14.86
N ASN A 262 9.34 -23.50 -13.53
CA ASN A 262 9.50 -24.66 -12.64
C ASN A 262 8.62 -24.65 -11.40
N GLU A 263 7.43 -24.02 -11.47
CA GLU A 263 6.51 -23.83 -10.34
C GLU A 263 6.25 -25.09 -9.49
N LYS A 264 6.26 -26.29 -10.09
CA LYS A 264 6.03 -27.53 -9.34
C LYS A 264 7.23 -27.92 -8.47
N LEU A 265 8.45 -27.61 -8.87
CA LEU A 265 9.67 -27.85 -8.11
C LEU A 265 9.80 -26.85 -6.97
N ASP A 266 9.52 -25.58 -7.25
CA ASP A 266 9.60 -24.50 -6.26
C ASP A 266 8.67 -24.72 -5.06
N TYR A 267 7.47 -25.28 -5.30
CA TYR A 267 6.56 -25.64 -4.21
C TYR A 267 7.07 -26.83 -3.38
N LYS A 268 7.65 -27.84 -4.02
CA LYS A 268 8.27 -28.96 -3.33
C LYS A 268 9.45 -28.53 -2.48
N ASP A 269 10.24 -27.57 -2.96
CA ASP A 269 11.36 -26.98 -2.21
C ASP A 269 10.88 -26.18 -1.00
N LEU A 270 9.78 -25.42 -1.14
CA LEU A 270 9.15 -24.73 -0.02
C LEU A 270 8.60 -25.73 1.01
N GLU A 271 7.86 -26.76 0.58
CA GLU A 271 7.31 -27.78 1.47
C GLU A 271 8.42 -28.57 2.20
N ALA A 272 9.45 -28.98 1.47
CA ALA A 272 10.60 -29.66 2.05
C ALA A 272 11.36 -28.75 3.05
N GLY A 273 11.52 -27.48 2.69
CA GLY A 273 12.07 -26.48 3.57
C GLY A 273 11.22 -26.27 4.83
N PHE A 274 9.91 -26.25 4.70
CA PHE A 274 8.97 -26.10 5.81
C PHE A 274 9.09 -27.25 6.83
N GLU A 275 9.11 -28.50 6.36
CA GLU A 275 9.34 -29.65 7.24
C GLU A 275 10.72 -29.60 7.90
N THR A 276 11.77 -29.24 7.14
CA THR A 276 13.12 -29.04 7.70
C THR A 276 13.13 -27.98 8.79
N PHE A 277 12.45 -26.84 8.60
CA PHE A 277 12.40 -25.80 9.61
C PHE A 277 11.64 -26.21 10.86
N LYS A 278 10.58 -27.01 10.75
CA LYS A 278 9.87 -27.59 11.91
C LYS A 278 10.78 -28.55 12.71
N GLU A 279 11.58 -29.35 12.02
CA GLU A 279 12.52 -30.26 12.66
C GLU A 279 13.66 -29.49 13.33
N VAL A 280 14.19 -28.46 12.69
CA VAL A 280 15.31 -27.65 13.21
C VAL A 280 14.85 -26.71 14.33
N PHE A 281 13.62 -26.22 14.29
CA PHE A 281 13.06 -25.27 15.26
C PHE A 281 11.80 -25.79 15.95
N PRO A 282 11.85 -26.97 16.61
CA PRO A 282 10.67 -27.55 17.25
C PRO A 282 10.11 -26.69 18.40
N GLU A 283 10.92 -25.77 18.94
CA GLU A 283 10.55 -24.82 19.97
C GLU A 283 9.74 -23.62 19.48
N TYR A 284 9.68 -23.39 18.15
CA TYR A 284 9.00 -22.24 17.54
C TYR A 284 7.90 -22.67 16.58
N LYS A 285 6.85 -21.84 16.50
CA LYS A 285 5.81 -22.05 15.50
C LYS A 285 6.26 -21.52 14.15
N VAL A 286 6.20 -22.38 13.14
CA VAL A 286 6.45 -22.05 11.74
C VAL A 286 5.13 -22.04 10.99
N CYS A 287 4.85 -21.01 10.25
CA CYS A 287 3.72 -20.92 9.33
C CYS A 287 4.20 -20.79 7.89
N MET A 288 3.33 -21.08 6.93
CA MET A 288 3.67 -21.09 5.51
C MET A 288 2.59 -20.39 4.68
N VAL A 289 3.03 -19.55 3.73
CA VAL A 289 2.14 -18.87 2.80
C VAL A 289 2.68 -18.98 1.36
N HIS A 290 1.83 -19.42 0.44
CA HIS A 290 2.19 -19.53 -0.97
C HIS A 290 1.01 -19.26 -1.91
N GLY A 291 1.29 -19.04 -3.21
CA GLY A 291 0.33 -18.61 -4.21
C GLY A 291 -0.88 -19.53 -4.41
N ARG A 292 -0.73 -20.86 -4.18
CA ARG A 292 -1.80 -21.85 -4.39
C ARG A 292 -2.78 -21.96 -3.22
N MET A 293 -2.49 -21.37 -2.07
CA MET A 293 -3.42 -21.37 -0.95
C MET A 293 -4.66 -20.54 -1.28
N LYS A 294 -5.81 -20.95 -0.72
CA LYS A 294 -7.02 -20.13 -0.76
C LYS A 294 -6.81 -18.84 0.03
N ALA A 295 -7.48 -17.77 -0.35
CA ALA A 295 -7.32 -16.45 0.29
C ALA A 295 -7.54 -16.52 1.82
N ALA A 296 -8.59 -17.21 2.27
CA ALA A 296 -8.89 -17.38 3.69
C ALA A 296 -7.77 -18.11 4.48
N ASP A 297 -7.14 -19.12 3.86
CA ASP A 297 -6.06 -19.87 4.49
C ASP A 297 -4.79 -18.99 4.58
N LYS A 298 -4.49 -18.21 3.52
CA LYS A 298 -3.40 -17.22 3.54
C LYS A 298 -3.59 -16.21 4.65
N ASP A 299 -4.79 -15.66 4.76
CA ASP A 299 -5.13 -14.67 5.79
C ASP A 299 -4.95 -15.27 7.19
N THR A 300 -5.37 -16.51 7.39
CA THR A 300 -5.22 -17.21 8.68
C THR A 300 -3.75 -17.39 9.05
N GLU A 301 -2.90 -17.87 8.14
CA GLU A 301 -1.47 -18.05 8.39
C GLU A 301 -0.75 -16.71 8.61
N MET A 302 -1.10 -15.68 7.82
CA MET A 302 -0.57 -14.34 8.01
C MET A 302 -0.96 -13.75 9.36
N GLN A 303 -2.20 -13.94 9.82
CA GLN A 303 -2.64 -13.46 11.13
C GLN A 303 -1.87 -14.12 12.29
N LYS A 304 -1.55 -15.41 12.21
CA LYS A 304 -0.70 -16.09 13.19
C LYS A 304 0.70 -15.43 13.28
N PHE A 305 1.24 -15.02 12.15
CA PHE A 305 2.53 -14.35 12.11
C PHE A 305 2.44 -12.89 12.60
N ILE A 306 1.45 -12.13 12.16
CA ILE A 306 1.24 -10.74 12.58
C ILE A 306 0.99 -10.64 14.09
N SER A 307 0.21 -11.58 14.66
CA SER A 307 -0.07 -11.62 16.10
C SER A 307 1.12 -12.08 16.97
N GLY A 308 2.20 -12.57 16.35
CA GLY A 308 3.36 -13.14 17.05
C GLY A 308 3.14 -14.57 17.54
N GLU A 309 2.03 -15.21 17.21
CA GLU A 309 1.79 -16.62 17.51
C GLU A 309 2.79 -17.52 16.78
N ALA A 310 3.13 -17.20 15.53
CA ALA A 310 4.21 -17.84 14.79
C ALA A 310 5.45 -16.92 14.73
N GLN A 311 6.63 -17.48 14.97
CA GLN A 311 7.91 -16.78 14.97
C GLN A 311 8.59 -16.80 13.60
N ILE A 312 8.26 -17.77 12.77
CA ILE A 312 8.87 -17.97 11.45
C ILE A 312 7.74 -18.06 10.42
N LEU A 313 7.82 -17.23 9.38
CA LEU A 313 6.94 -17.31 8.22
C LEU A 313 7.76 -17.72 7.00
N MET A 314 7.41 -18.85 6.41
CA MET A 314 7.98 -19.32 5.16
C MET A 314 7.05 -19.01 4.01
N ALA A 315 7.59 -18.46 2.93
CA ALA A 315 6.75 -18.12 1.79
C ALA A 315 7.49 -18.17 0.46
N THR A 316 6.72 -18.24 -0.61
CA THR A 316 7.22 -17.91 -1.94
C THR A 316 7.21 -16.38 -2.13
N THR A 317 7.66 -15.88 -3.26
CA THR A 317 7.67 -14.43 -3.61
C THR A 317 6.30 -13.75 -3.59
N VAL A 318 5.24 -14.47 -3.19
CA VAL A 318 3.86 -14.00 -3.06
C VAL A 318 3.60 -13.25 -1.75
N ILE A 319 4.59 -13.16 -0.82
CA ILE A 319 4.41 -12.30 0.35
C ILE A 319 4.19 -10.88 -0.14
N GLU A 320 3.05 -10.34 0.25
CA GLU A 320 2.67 -9.00 -0.13
C GLU A 320 3.63 -7.99 0.48
N VAL A 321 4.32 -7.28 -0.39
CA VAL A 321 5.14 -6.14 0.00
C VAL A 321 4.24 -5.14 0.74
N GLY A 322 4.64 -4.72 1.93
CA GLY A 322 3.92 -3.69 2.68
C GLY A 322 3.13 -4.17 3.91
N VAL A 323 3.00 -5.48 4.15
CA VAL A 323 2.42 -5.95 5.42
C VAL A 323 3.36 -5.56 6.56
N ASN A 324 2.85 -4.73 7.48
CA ASN A 324 3.64 -4.25 8.61
C ASN A 324 3.66 -5.30 9.73
N VAL A 325 4.81 -5.91 9.92
CA VAL A 325 5.10 -6.80 11.06
C VAL A 325 6.32 -6.25 11.79
N PRO A 326 6.13 -5.40 12.80
CA PRO A 326 7.22 -4.64 13.44
C PRO A 326 8.36 -5.51 13.99
N ASN A 327 8.05 -6.73 14.44
CA ASN A 327 9.02 -7.66 15.01
C ASN A 327 9.73 -8.52 13.96
N ALA A 328 9.27 -8.55 12.72
CA ALA A 328 9.89 -9.29 11.62
C ALA A 328 11.11 -8.52 11.09
N SER A 329 12.24 -8.70 11.74
CA SER A 329 13.48 -7.96 11.47
C SER A 329 14.56 -8.80 10.78
N VAL A 330 14.28 -10.07 10.47
CA VAL A 330 15.17 -11.00 9.76
C VAL A 330 14.47 -11.61 8.59
#